data_55ad8ba8e974567cc9ba59d96056ffa4
#
_entry.id   55ad8ba8e974567cc9ba59d96056ffa4
#
_cell.length_a   1.000
_cell.length_b   1.000
_cell.length_c   1.000
_cell.angle_alpha   90.00
_cell.angle_beta   90.00
_cell.angle_gamma   90.00
#
_symmetry.space_group_name_H-M   'P 1'
#
loop_
_entity.id
_entity.type
_entity.pdbx_description
1 polymer ?
#
loop_
_entity_poly.entity_id
_entity_poly.type
_entity_poly.pdbx_seq_one_letter_code
_entity_poly.pdbx_strand_id
1 'polypeptide(L)'
;MSLRRTFQFAALFAPKVIAELRGRLDADGRSPFWEGLGRHFFAMEYSRADYLTGIGQKAFIAELMPRHPVYTTLLPAAARAVIGEVHADTLPARAMLEAEGFRYEGYVDIFDAGPTLECFRDNIRAVQQSRTLPVKLGEEDPVPDSLTNDVLWLVANRSFERFRAVLAPAPARVAQFPLLPHAAVALGVGDGDIVRAVPLSPRDRL
;
A
#
# COMPACT_ATOMS: atom_id res chain seq x y z
N MET A 1 6.86 2.57 -3.20
CA MET A 1 6.45 3.91 -2.72
C MET A 1 5.53 3.74 -1.51
N SER A 2 5.66 4.50 -0.42
CA SER A 2 4.87 4.25 0.80
C SER A 2 3.56 5.04 0.77
N LEU A 3 2.41 4.39 1.03
CA LEU A 3 1.10 5.04 1.23
C LEU A 3 1.16 6.21 2.23
N ARG A 4 2.06 6.12 3.22
CA ARG A 4 2.29 7.18 4.22
C ARG A 4 2.70 8.51 3.60
N ARG A 5 3.49 8.51 2.52
CA ARG A 5 3.85 9.74 1.79
C ARG A 5 2.69 10.24 0.93
N THR A 6 1.90 9.34 0.38
CA THR A 6 0.78 9.70 -0.49
C THR A 6 -0.26 10.53 0.25
N PHE A 7 -0.62 10.19 1.50
CA PHE A 7 -1.61 10.98 2.24
C PHE A 7 -1.12 12.39 2.58
N GLN A 8 0.20 12.56 2.83
CA GLN A 8 0.78 13.86 3.16
C GLN A 8 0.96 14.76 1.92
N PHE A 9 1.36 14.18 0.79
CA PHE A 9 1.78 14.90 -0.41
C PHE A 9 0.95 14.50 -1.63
N ALA A 10 -0.34 14.25 -1.44
CA ALA A 10 -1.23 13.75 -2.50
C ALA A 10 -1.12 14.53 -3.82
N ALA A 11 -1.03 15.86 -3.76
CA ALA A 11 -0.93 16.71 -4.95
C ALA A 11 0.33 16.48 -5.81
N LEU A 12 1.37 15.84 -5.26
CA LEU A 12 2.62 15.54 -5.98
C LEU A 12 2.58 14.19 -6.71
N PHE A 13 1.51 13.41 -6.55
CA PHE A 13 1.38 12.10 -7.17
C PHE A 13 0.37 12.10 -8.30
N ALA A 14 0.50 11.10 -9.19
CA ALA A 14 -0.47 10.86 -10.25
C ALA A 14 -1.90 10.70 -9.71
N PRO A 15 -2.93 11.01 -10.51
CA PRO A 15 -4.32 10.87 -10.08
C PRO A 15 -4.72 9.46 -9.67
N LYS A 16 -4.11 8.44 -10.27
CA LYS A 16 -4.32 7.02 -9.95
C LYS A 16 -3.09 6.44 -9.27
N VAL A 17 -3.31 5.70 -8.20
CA VAL A 17 -2.29 4.94 -7.45
C VAL A 17 -2.58 3.46 -7.64
N ILE A 18 -1.55 2.68 -7.93
CA ILE A 18 -1.64 1.23 -8.09
C ILE A 18 -0.79 0.53 -7.03
N ALA A 19 -1.20 -0.69 -6.68
CA ALA A 19 -0.47 -1.60 -5.82
C ALA A 19 -0.49 -2.99 -6.44
N GLU A 20 0.67 -3.45 -6.89
CA GLU A 20 0.86 -4.80 -7.41
C GLU A 20 1.08 -5.75 -6.23
N LEU A 21 0.29 -6.81 -6.16
CA LEU A 21 0.36 -7.82 -5.12
C LEU A 21 0.88 -9.11 -5.72
N ARG A 22 1.74 -9.79 -4.96
CA ARG A 22 2.30 -11.07 -5.35
C ARG A 22 1.17 -12.09 -5.57
N GLY A 23 1.22 -12.79 -6.70
CA GLY A 23 0.29 -13.85 -7.06
C GLY A 23 0.55 -15.15 -6.32
N ARG A 24 -0.34 -16.11 -6.50
CA ARG A 24 -0.28 -17.42 -5.86
C ARG A 24 0.75 -18.31 -6.56
N LEU A 25 1.64 -18.88 -5.77
CA LEU A 25 2.60 -19.91 -6.19
C LEU A 25 2.14 -21.29 -5.70
N ASP A 26 2.63 -22.33 -6.34
CA ASP A 26 2.47 -23.72 -5.86
C ASP A 26 3.46 -24.05 -4.72
N ALA A 27 3.41 -25.30 -4.23
CA ALA A 27 4.27 -25.77 -3.15
C ALA A 27 5.77 -25.79 -3.51
N ASP A 28 6.09 -25.82 -4.80
CA ASP A 28 7.45 -25.80 -5.32
C ASP A 28 7.95 -24.38 -5.63
N GLY A 29 7.13 -23.35 -5.35
CA GLY A 29 7.43 -21.95 -5.63
C GLY A 29 7.30 -21.56 -7.09
N ARG A 30 6.60 -22.35 -7.91
CA ARG A 30 6.33 -22.08 -9.32
C ARG A 30 5.03 -21.32 -9.47
N SER A 31 4.94 -20.47 -10.49
CA SER A 31 3.69 -19.82 -10.85
C SER A 31 2.89 -20.71 -11.81
N PRO A 32 1.70 -21.22 -11.41
CA PRO A 32 0.84 -21.97 -12.33
C PRO A 32 0.42 -21.15 -13.56
N PHE A 33 0.31 -19.84 -13.39
CA PHE A 33 0.00 -18.92 -14.49
C PHE A 33 1.16 -18.84 -15.49
N TRP A 34 2.39 -18.70 -14.98
CA TRP A 34 3.59 -18.70 -15.82
C TRP A 34 3.75 -20.00 -16.60
N GLU A 35 3.60 -21.13 -15.93
CA GLU A 35 3.69 -22.43 -16.56
C GLU A 35 2.61 -22.64 -17.64
N GLY A 36 1.40 -22.13 -17.42
CA GLY A 36 0.28 -22.25 -18.34
C GLY A 36 0.24 -21.24 -19.49
N LEU A 37 0.96 -20.12 -19.36
CA LEU A 37 0.96 -19.05 -20.35
C LEU A 37 2.37 -18.50 -20.62
N GLY A 38 3.00 -17.83 -19.67
CA GLY A 38 4.21 -17.05 -19.88
C GLY A 38 5.35 -17.89 -20.45
N ARG A 39 5.58 -19.06 -19.91
CA ARG A 39 6.65 -19.99 -20.35
C ARG A 39 6.60 -20.31 -21.84
N HIS A 40 5.40 -20.38 -22.42
CA HIS A 40 5.23 -20.68 -23.85
C HIS A 40 5.65 -19.54 -24.78
N PHE A 41 5.60 -18.30 -24.29
CA PHE A 41 6.05 -17.13 -25.06
C PHE A 41 7.50 -16.78 -24.77
N PHE A 42 7.94 -16.91 -23.53
CA PHE A 42 9.26 -16.45 -23.10
C PHE A 42 10.32 -17.55 -23.11
N ALA A 43 9.94 -18.83 -23.19
CA ALA A 43 10.83 -19.99 -23.21
C ALA A 43 11.86 -20.00 -22.06
N MET A 44 11.47 -19.49 -20.88
CA MET A 44 12.32 -19.44 -19.68
C MET A 44 11.51 -19.75 -18.42
N GLU A 45 12.24 -20.06 -17.33
CA GLU A 45 11.63 -20.31 -16.03
C GLU A 45 11.15 -19.00 -15.37
N TYR A 46 10.10 -19.07 -14.53
CA TYR A 46 9.54 -17.96 -13.77
C TYR A 46 10.59 -17.17 -13.02
N SER A 47 11.44 -17.84 -12.24
CA SER A 47 12.49 -17.21 -11.45
C SER A 47 13.51 -16.43 -12.27
N ARG A 48 13.77 -16.87 -13.50
CA ARG A 48 14.65 -16.15 -14.42
C ARG A 48 14.01 -14.87 -14.94
N ALA A 49 12.73 -14.95 -15.32
CA ALA A 49 11.97 -13.80 -15.83
C ALA A 49 11.81 -12.73 -14.74
N ASP A 50 11.46 -13.13 -13.52
CA ASP A 50 11.34 -12.26 -12.34
C ASP A 50 12.67 -11.56 -12.03
N TYR A 51 13.78 -12.31 -11.99
CA TYR A 51 15.12 -11.75 -11.80
C TYR A 51 15.48 -10.71 -12.86
N LEU A 52 15.28 -11.01 -14.16
CA LEU A 52 15.58 -10.07 -15.25
C LEU A 52 14.80 -8.77 -15.10
N THR A 53 13.53 -8.87 -14.71
CA THR A 53 12.66 -7.72 -14.47
C THR A 53 13.16 -6.90 -13.28
N GLY A 54 13.57 -7.57 -12.20
CA GLY A 54 14.11 -6.94 -10.99
C GLY A 54 15.38 -6.11 -11.24
N ILE A 55 16.23 -6.54 -12.19
CA ILE A 55 17.42 -5.79 -12.60
C ILE A 55 17.17 -4.79 -13.75
N GLY A 56 15.91 -4.55 -14.11
CA GLY A 56 15.50 -3.55 -15.08
C GLY A 56 15.59 -4.00 -16.56
N GLN A 57 15.94 -5.25 -16.83
CA GLN A 57 15.96 -5.82 -18.19
C GLN A 57 14.54 -6.25 -18.62
N LYS A 58 13.73 -5.30 -19.08
CA LYS A 58 12.31 -5.52 -19.43
C LYS A 58 12.03 -5.59 -20.93
N ALA A 59 13.02 -5.41 -21.79
CA ALA A 59 12.82 -5.38 -23.25
C ALA A 59 12.20 -6.67 -23.77
N PHE A 60 12.57 -7.84 -23.22
CA PHE A 60 12.05 -9.13 -23.62
C PHE A 60 10.52 -9.25 -23.43
N ILE A 61 9.95 -8.53 -22.47
CA ILE A 61 8.49 -8.52 -22.25
C ILE A 61 7.80 -7.93 -23.47
N ALA A 62 8.23 -6.74 -23.93
CA ALA A 62 7.63 -6.08 -25.07
C ALA A 62 7.83 -6.85 -26.39
N GLU A 63 8.94 -7.58 -26.50
CA GLU A 63 9.28 -8.34 -27.72
C GLU A 63 8.53 -9.67 -27.81
N LEU A 64 8.34 -10.37 -26.69
CA LEU A 64 7.84 -11.75 -26.66
C LEU A 64 6.37 -11.86 -26.22
N MET A 65 5.79 -10.80 -25.65
CA MET A 65 4.36 -10.80 -25.30
C MET A 65 3.46 -11.03 -26.52
N PRO A 66 2.38 -11.79 -26.37
CA PRO A 66 1.41 -11.98 -27.46
C PRO A 66 0.80 -10.63 -27.87
N ARG A 67 0.81 -10.37 -29.18
CA ARG A 67 0.23 -9.13 -29.75
C ARG A 67 -1.29 -9.15 -29.84
N HIS A 68 -1.89 -10.31 -29.67
CA HIS A 68 -3.33 -10.54 -29.78
C HIS A 68 -3.89 -11.05 -28.45
N PRO A 69 -5.16 -10.78 -28.16
CA PRO A 69 -5.82 -11.33 -26.98
C PRO A 69 -5.75 -12.85 -26.91
N VAL A 70 -5.48 -13.38 -25.73
CA VAL A 70 -5.53 -14.82 -25.44
C VAL A 70 -6.78 -15.09 -24.61
N TYR A 71 -7.62 -16.02 -25.06
CA TYR A 71 -8.81 -16.41 -24.31
C TYR A 71 -8.42 -17.21 -23.07
N THR A 72 -8.77 -16.70 -21.90
CA THR A 72 -8.44 -17.36 -20.61
C THR A 72 -9.02 -18.78 -20.50
N THR A 73 -10.13 -19.04 -21.19
CA THR A 73 -10.75 -20.38 -21.26
C THR A 73 -9.86 -21.43 -21.91
N LEU A 74 -8.87 -21.04 -22.72
CA LEU A 74 -7.90 -21.92 -23.34
C LEU A 74 -6.72 -22.28 -22.42
N LEU A 75 -6.57 -21.57 -21.31
CA LEU A 75 -5.51 -21.85 -20.36
C LEU A 75 -5.80 -23.12 -19.54
N PRO A 76 -4.76 -23.82 -19.06
CA PRO A 76 -4.92 -24.91 -18.11
C PRO A 76 -5.73 -24.50 -16.88
N ALA A 77 -6.48 -25.42 -16.29
CA ALA A 77 -7.33 -25.14 -15.14
C ALA A 77 -6.53 -24.54 -13.96
N ALA A 78 -5.32 -25.03 -13.72
CA ALA A 78 -4.44 -24.51 -12.67
C ALA A 78 -4.04 -23.04 -12.89
N ALA A 79 -3.74 -22.66 -14.14
CA ALA A 79 -3.41 -21.28 -14.50
C ALA A 79 -4.62 -20.35 -14.32
N ARG A 80 -5.82 -20.79 -14.74
CA ARG A 80 -7.07 -20.02 -14.56
C ARG A 80 -7.43 -19.79 -13.11
N ALA A 81 -7.20 -20.79 -12.27
CA ALA A 81 -7.56 -20.76 -10.84
C ALA A 81 -6.76 -19.73 -10.02
N VAL A 82 -5.62 -19.25 -10.52
CA VAL A 82 -4.77 -18.29 -9.81
C VAL A 82 -4.86 -16.85 -10.34
N ILE A 83 -5.63 -16.62 -11.40
CA ILE A 83 -5.80 -15.26 -11.96
C ILE A 83 -6.49 -14.36 -10.95
N GLY A 84 -5.79 -13.30 -10.51
CA GLY A 84 -6.30 -12.35 -9.51
C GLY A 84 -6.24 -12.85 -8.06
N GLU A 85 -5.66 -14.04 -7.83
CA GLU A 85 -5.43 -14.57 -6.49
C GLU A 85 -4.10 -14.11 -5.93
N VAL A 86 -4.09 -13.74 -4.64
CA VAL A 86 -2.87 -13.31 -3.96
C VAL A 86 -2.18 -14.48 -3.25
N HIS A 87 -0.86 -14.38 -3.09
CA HIS A 87 -0.12 -15.26 -2.19
C HIS A 87 -0.65 -15.15 -0.75
N ALA A 88 -0.66 -16.25 0.01
CA ALA A 88 -1.22 -16.28 1.36
C ALA A 88 -0.62 -15.19 2.28
N ASP A 89 0.69 -14.97 2.22
CA ASP A 89 1.38 -13.95 3.01
C ASP A 89 1.00 -12.51 2.61
N THR A 90 0.36 -12.33 1.44
CA THR A 90 -0.04 -11.03 0.91
C THR A 90 -1.50 -10.68 1.26
N LEU A 91 -2.29 -11.64 1.76
CA LEU A 91 -3.68 -11.42 2.17
C LEU A 91 -3.86 -10.25 3.16
N PRO A 92 -3.03 -10.09 4.21
CA PRO A 92 -3.16 -8.94 5.11
C PRO A 92 -2.93 -7.60 4.39
N ALA A 93 -1.96 -7.54 3.48
CA ALA A 93 -1.68 -6.33 2.70
C ALA A 93 -2.86 -5.99 1.75
N ARG A 94 -3.47 -6.99 1.12
CA ARG A 94 -4.68 -6.82 0.31
C ARG A 94 -5.81 -6.23 1.14
N ALA A 95 -6.11 -6.81 2.31
CA ALA A 95 -7.17 -6.32 3.19
C ALA A 95 -6.93 -4.87 3.65
N MET A 96 -5.68 -4.50 3.96
CA MET A 96 -5.31 -3.13 4.30
C MET A 96 -5.53 -2.16 3.13
N LEU A 97 -5.16 -2.54 1.91
CA LEU A 97 -5.36 -1.71 0.72
C LEU A 97 -6.85 -1.54 0.39
N GLU A 98 -7.62 -2.63 0.46
CA GLU A 98 -9.08 -2.57 0.24
C GLU A 98 -9.76 -1.68 1.29
N ALA A 99 -9.31 -1.69 2.55
CA ALA A 99 -9.78 -0.78 3.59
C ALA A 99 -9.42 0.70 3.31
N GLU A 100 -8.34 0.96 2.57
CA GLU A 100 -7.96 2.29 2.09
C GLU A 100 -8.72 2.71 0.82
N GLY A 101 -9.56 1.84 0.24
CA GLY A 101 -10.38 2.14 -0.94
C GLY A 101 -9.82 1.61 -2.26
N PHE A 102 -8.74 0.84 -2.24
CA PHE A 102 -8.22 0.17 -3.43
C PHE A 102 -9.14 -0.95 -3.88
N ARG A 103 -9.22 -1.19 -5.18
CA ARG A 103 -10.07 -2.21 -5.79
C ARG A 103 -9.31 -2.96 -6.88
N TYR A 104 -9.69 -4.21 -7.06
CA TYR A 104 -9.25 -5.03 -8.20
C TYR A 104 -10.17 -4.76 -9.38
N GLU A 105 -9.60 -4.25 -10.48
CA GLU A 105 -10.31 -3.90 -11.71
C GLU A 105 -9.92 -4.83 -12.89
N GLY A 106 -9.43 -6.03 -12.58
CA GLY A 106 -9.13 -7.05 -13.58
C GLY A 106 -7.69 -7.04 -14.12
N TYR A 107 -6.84 -6.13 -13.67
CA TYR A 107 -5.42 -6.11 -14.04
C TYR A 107 -4.60 -7.07 -13.19
N VAL A 108 -3.78 -7.88 -13.83
CA VAL A 108 -2.90 -8.85 -13.17
C VAL A 108 -1.47 -8.71 -13.67
N ASP A 109 -0.53 -9.12 -12.83
CA ASP A 109 0.86 -9.28 -13.24
C ASP A 109 1.00 -10.40 -14.26
N ILE A 110 1.86 -10.23 -15.25
CA ILE A 110 2.06 -11.17 -16.35
C ILE A 110 2.85 -12.41 -15.95
N PHE A 111 3.53 -12.40 -14.80
CA PHE A 111 4.38 -13.50 -14.33
C PHE A 111 3.63 -14.46 -13.42
N ASP A 112 2.91 -13.94 -12.45
CA ASP A 112 2.24 -14.76 -11.43
C ASP A 112 0.72 -14.58 -11.35
N ALA A 113 0.16 -13.74 -12.24
CA ALA A 113 -1.25 -13.35 -12.26
C ALA A 113 -1.74 -12.71 -10.94
N GLY A 114 -0.83 -12.21 -10.11
CA GLY A 114 -1.17 -11.45 -8.92
C GLY A 114 -1.97 -10.20 -9.26
N PRO A 115 -2.98 -9.82 -8.46
CA PRO A 115 -3.84 -8.70 -8.79
C PRO A 115 -3.14 -7.37 -8.61
N THR A 116 -3.35 -6.46 -9.55
CA THR A 116 -3.06 -5.04 -9.39
C THR A 116 -4.30 -4.37 -8.82
N LEU A 117 -4.19 -3.87 -7.59
CA LEU A 117 -5.23 -3.05 -6.98
C LEU A 117 -5.01 -1.59 -7.36
N GLU A 118 -6.08 -0.87 -7.62
CA GLU A 118 -6.00 0.55 -7.96
C GLU A 118 -6.98 1.40 -7.17
N CYS A 119 -6.61 2.66 -6.95
CA CYS A 119 -7.45 3.66 -6.34
C CYS A 119 -7.14 5.03 -6.92
N PHE A 120 -8.15 5.85 -7.17
CA PHE A 120 -7.88 7.27 -7.40
C PHE A 120 -7.31 7.89 -6.12
N ARG A 121 -6.22 8.62 -6.26
CA ARG A 121 -5.49 9.26 -5.16
C ARG A 121 -6.42 9.95 -4.17
N ASP A 122 -7.39 10.72 -4.68
CA ASP A 122 -8.29 11.52 -3.87
C ASP A 122 -9.40 10.68 -3.20
N ASN A 123 -9.53 9.40 -3.59
CA ASN A 123 -10.45 8.43 -2.98
C ASN A 123 -9.77 7.55 -1.91
N ILE A 124 -8.45 7.65 -1.76
CA ILE A 124 -7.75 6.94 -0.69
C ILE A 124 -8.22 7.47 0.67
N ARG A 125 -8.71 6.58 1.53
CA ARG A 125 -9.24 6.94 2.84
C ARG A 125 -8.28 7.83 3.65
N ALA A 126 -7.02 7.44 3.72
CA ALA A 126 -6.01 8.21 4.44
C ALA A 126 -5.80 9.62 3.85
N VAL A 127 -6.04 9.82 2.55
CA VAL A 127 -6.01 11.15 1.93
C VAL A 127 -7.24 11.95 2.33
N GLN A 128 -8.44 11.35 2.19
CA GLN A 128 -9.72 12.02 2.47
C GLN A 128 -9.90 12.40 3.94
N GLN A 129 -9.54 11.48 4.86
CA GLN A 129 -9.79 11.66 6.29
C GLN A 129 -8.64 12.34 7.03
N SER A 130 -7.52 12.60 6.36
CA SER A 130 -6.39 13.27 7.00
C SER A 130 -6.70 14.74 7.30
N ARG A 131 -6.23 15.20 8.45
CA ARG A 131 -6.39 16.57 8.93
C ARG A 131 -5.04 17.22 9.12
N THR A 132 -4.97 18.52 8.90
CA THR A 132 -3.81 19.34 9.20
C THR A 132 -4.06 20.03 10.53
N LEU A 133 -3.22 19.77 11.52
CA LEU A 133 -3.41 20.17 12.91
C LEU A 133 -2.13 20.77 13.48
N PRO A 134 -2.22 21.84 14.30
CA PRO A 134 -1.07 22.30 15.09
C PRO A 134 -0.78 21.29 16.21
N VAL A 135 0.50 21.11 16.49
CA VAL A 135 0.98 20.29 17.61
C VAL A 135 0.79 21.03 18.91
N LYS A 136 0.36 20.31 19.94
CA LYS A 136 0.44 20.73 21.34
C LYS A 136 1.31 19.72 22.06
N LEU A 137 2.46 20.17 22.55
CA LEU A 137 3.34 19.31 23.35
C LEU A 137 2.68 19.01 24.71
N GLY A 138 2.60 17.71 25.01
CA GLY A 138 2.18 17.20 26.31
C GLY A 138 3.36 17.12 27.30
N GLU A 139 3.07 16.86 28.56
CA GLU A 139 4.07 16.55 29.59
C GLU A 139 4.62 15.13 29.41
N GLU A 140 5.85 14.89 29.91
CA GLU A 140 6.59 13.66 29.63
C GLU A 140 5.98 12.35 30.16
N ASP A 141 5.06 12.41 31.12
CA ASP A 141 4.36 11.26 31.67
C ASP A 141 2.85 11.53 31.83
N PRO A 142 2.04 11.31 30.80
CA PRO A 142 0.63 11.17 31.09
C PRO A 142 0.47 9.86 31.89
N VAL A 143 0.06 9.98 33.15
CA VAL A 143 -0.47 8.83 33.88
C VAL A 143 -1.51 8.18 32.97
N PRO A 144 -1.42 6.88 32.68
CA PRO A 144 -2.42 6.23 31.84
C PRO A 144 -3.75 6.30 32.59
N ASP A 145 -4.53 7.31 32.28
CA ASP A 145 -5.91 7.33 32.72
C ASP A 145 -6.63 6.27 31.90
N SER A 146 -6.96 5.14 32.54
CA SER A 146 -7.55 3.96 31.94
C SER A 146 -8.94 4.18 31.32
N LEU A 147 -9.36 5.44 31.18
CA LEU A 147 -10.64 5.88 30.64
C LEU A 147 -10.51 6.70 29.34
N THR A 148 -9.32 6.86 28.77
CA THR A 148 -9.18 7.60 27.51
C THR A 148 -9.68 6.74 26.35
N ASN A 149 -10.73 7.20 25.67
CA ASN A 149 -11.22 6.67 24.40
C ASN A 149 -10.27 7.09 23.25
N ASP A 150 -8.96 6.90 23.45
CA ASP A 150 -7.97 7.31 22.49
C ASP A 150 -7.95 6.39 21.28
N VAL A 151 -7.87 7.00 20.12
CA VAL A 151 -7.70 6.37 18.83
C VAL A 151 -6.23 6.44 18.45
N LEU A 152 -5.71 5.41 17.82
CA LEU A 152 -4.35 5.44 17.28
C LEU A 152 -4.32 6.21 15.96
N TRP A 153 -3.49 7.25 15.91
CA TRP A 153 -3.32 8.09 14.73
C TRP A 153 -1.96 7.85 14.07
N LEU A 154 -1.95 7.90 12.74
CA LEU A 154 -0.75 8.07 11.95
C LEU A 154 -0.52 9.57 11.78
N VAL A 155 0.58 10.08 12.36
CA VAL A 155 0.96 11.49 12.35
C VAL A 155 2.23 11.66 11.53
N ALA A 156 2.26 12.64 10.64
CA ALA A 156 3.43 12.91 9.79
C ALA A 156 3.79 14.39 9.80
N ASN A 157 5.09 14.68 9.71
CA ASN A 157 5.58 16.02 9.45
C ASN A 157 5.29 16.47 8.02
N ARG A 158 5.51 17.75 7.70
CA ARG A 158 5.25 18.33 6.38
C ARG A 158 6.50 18.43 5.49
N SER A 159 7.60 17.81 5.87
CA SER A 159 8.82 17.81 5.05
C SER A 159 8.81 16.64 4.07
N PHE A 160 8.91 16.93 2.77
CA PHE A 160 9.02 15.87 1.74
C PHE A 160 10.38 15.16 1.82
N GLU A 161 11.47 15.92 1.91
CA GLU A 161 12.84 15.39 1.94
C GLU A 161 13.16 14.66 3.24
N ARG A 162 12.73 15.23 4.37
CA ARG A 162 12.89 14.66 5.72
C ARG A 162 11.57 14.11 6.25
N PHE A 163 10.84 13.41 5.39
CA PHE A 163 9.57 12.83 5.78
C PHE A 163 9.72 11.85 6.95
N ARG A 164 8.97 12.10 8.02
CA ARG A 164 8.87 11.25 9.20
C ARG A 164 7.41 11.05 9.56
N ALA A 165 7.10 9.88 10.08
CA ALA A 165 5.78 9.56 10.59
C ALA A 165 5.88 8.69 11.84
N VAL A 166 4.98 8.94 12.78
CA VAL A 166 4.86 8.17 14.04
C VAL A 166 3.42 7.71 14.22
N LEU A 167 3.22 6.72 15.07
CA LEU A 167 1.92 6.38 15.62
C LEU A 167 1.80 7.03 17.00
N ALA A 168 0.70 7.76 17.23
CA ALA A 168 0.44 8.41 18.49
C ALA A 168 -1.04 8.28 18.86
N PRO A 169 -1.37 7.96 20.14
CA PRO A 169 -2.73 7.98 20.63
C PRO A 169 -3.22 9.42 20.79
N ALA A 170 -4.47 9.66 20.49
CA ALA A 170 -5.16 10.92 20.75
C ALA A 170 -6.67 10.72 20.69
N PRO A 171 -7.48 11.60 21.30
CA PRO A 171 -8.92 11.56 21.14
C PRO A 171 -9.35 11.62 19.67
N ALA A 172 -10.48 11.01 19.35
CA ALA A 172 -11.00 10.98 17.99
C ALA A 172 -11.23 12.38 17.39
N ARG A 173 -11.55 13.37 18.23
CA ARG A 173 -11.75 14.77 17.85
C ARG A 173 -10.81 15.68 18.59
N VAL A 174 -9.88 16.26 17.86
CA VAL A 174 -8.90 17.24 18.42
C VAL A 174 -8.83 18.48 17.54
N ALA A 175 -8.65 19.63 18.16
CA ALA A 175 -8.36 20.91 17.50
C ALA A 175 -6.83 21.11 17.34
N GLN A 176 -6.07 20.61 18.29
CA GLN A 176 -4.61 20.54 18.28
C GLN A 176 -4.22 19.09 18.54
N PHE A 177 -3.16 18.61 17.91
CA PHE A 177 -2.72 17.23 18.09
C PHE A 177 -1.81 17.14 19.33
N PRO A 178 -2.24 16.43 20.39
CA PRO A 178 -1.40 16.23 21.56
C PRO A 178 -0.25 15.29 21.19
N LEU A 179 0.98 15.70 21.40
CA LEU A 179 2.15 14.92 21.04
C LEU A 179 3.14 14.90 22.21
N LEU A 180 3.56 13.71 22.59
CA LEU A 180 4.58 13.54 23.62
C LEU A 180 5.94 14.03 23.13
N PRO A 181 6.82 14.56 23.99
CA PRO A 181 8.11 15.12 23.60
C PRO A 181 8.97 14.16 22.78
N HIS A 182 9.05 12.88 23.12
CA HIS A 182 9.80 11.89 22.37
C HIS A 182 9.26 11.67 20.94
N ALA A 183 7.94 11.71 20.77
CA ALA A 183 7.31 11.58 19.45
C ALA A 183 7.51 12.86 18.61
N ALA A 184 7.49 14.05 19.24
CA ALA A 184 7.80 15.31 18.59
C ALA A 184 9.25 15.33 18.07
N VAL A 185 10.20 14.90 18.88
CA VAL A 185 11.61 14.74 18.47
C VAL A 185 11.73 13.75 17.32
N ALA A 186 11.04 12.61 17.37
CA ALA A 186 11.04 11.62 16.30
C ALA A 186 10.48 12.17 14.98
N LEU A 187 9.46 13.04 15.04
CA LEU A 187 8.90 13.73 13.88
C LEU A 187 9.76 14.91 13.40
N GLY A 188 10.58 15.47 14.28
CA GLY A 188 11.33 16.71 14.05
C GLY A 188 10.41 17.94 14.04
N VAL A 189 9.49 18.02 15.00
CA VAL A 189 8.52 19.11 15.15
C VAL A 189 8.51 19.62 16.59
N GLY A 190 8.09 20.87 16.78
CA GLY A 190 7.92 21.53 18.08
C GLY A 190 6.47 21.91 18.37
N ASP A 191 6.27 22.58 19.50
CA ASP A 191 4.94 23.11 19.86
C ASP A 191 4.47 24.15 18.84
N GLY A 192 3.20 24.06 18.43
CA GLY A 192 2.62 24.92 17.42
C GLY A 192 2.95 24.54 15.97
N ASP A 193 3.92 23.66 15.71
CA ASP A 193 4.23 23.20 14.36
C ASP A 193 3.04 22.43 13.77
N ILE A 194 2.93 22.48 12.45
CA ILE A 194 1.82 21.85 11.75
C ILE A 194 2.18 20.42 11.32
N VAL A 195 1.35 19.48 11.73
CA VAL A 195 1.41 18.07 11.29
C VAL A 195 0.19 17.69 10.49
N ARG A 196 0.29 16.60 9.76
CA ARG A 196 -0.87 15.94 9.14
C ARG A 196 -1.12 14.63 9.87
N ALA A 197 -2.37 14.41 10.27
CA ALA A 197 -2.76 13.25 11.04
C ALA A 197 -4.01 12.59 10.47
N VAL A 198 -4.08 11.26 10.58
CA VAL A 198 -5.23 10.45 10.17
C VAL A 198 -5.40 9.28 11.15
N PRO A 199 -6.63 8.90 11.55
CA PRO A 199 -6.86 7.70 12.33
C PRO A 199 -6.31 6.47 11.60
N LEU A 200 -5.61 5.59 12.32
CA LEU A 200 -4.99 4.40 11.73
C LEU A 200 -6.04 3.39 11.27
N SER A 201 -7.09 3.20 12.07
CA SER A 201 -8.16 2.26 11.76
C SER A 201 -9.28 2.92 10.95
N PRO A 202 -9.80 2.27 9.88
CA PRO A 202 -10.98 2.74 9.17
C PRO A 202 -12.25 2.76 10.02
N ARG A 203 -12.29 2.02 11.13
CA ARG A 203 -13.43 1.93 12.05
C ARG A 203 -13.51 3.12 13.01
N ASP A 204 -12.40 3.80 13.23
CA ASP A 204 -12.31 4.98 14.08
C ASP A 204 -12.79 6.22 13.30
N ARG A 205 -14.07 6.17 12.82
CA ARG A 205 -14.68 7.30 12.12
C ARG A 205 -14.89 8.46 13.07
N LEU A 206 -14.45 9.63 12.65
CA LEU A 206 -14.63 10.93 13.32
C LEU A 206 -16.09 11.33 13.46
#